data_658dfdbdf059a3935e8aeb9199e368fc
#
_entry.id   658dfdbdf059a3935e8aeb9199e368fc
#
_cell.length_a   1.000
_cell.length_b   1.000
_cell.length_c   1.000
_cell.angle_alpha   90.00
_cell.angle_beta   90.00
_cell.angle_gamma   90.00
#
_symmetry.space_group_name_H-M   'P 1'
#
loop_
_entity.id
_entity.type
_entity.pdbx_description
1 polymer ?
#
loop_
_entity_poly.entity_id
_entity_poly.type
_entity_poly.pdbx_seq_one_letter_code
_entity_poly.pdbx_strand_id
1 'polypeptide(L)'
;AFGHVNDTFDGVRVDNPERLRQMVALKKTNPDLKVMLSVGGWGSGRFSEMAADRGYRKAFAEDCLRTVKEYGLDGIDIDWEYPTSSAAGISSSPEDTDNFTRLMKQLRITLGEERLLTLASAASAEYIDFKAIEPYVDFVNIMAYDMAVAPKHHSALYESGGSGGMTSDKAVKAHLDAGIPAGKLVLGMPFYGRGTGRYANF
;
A
#
# COMPACT_ATOMS: atom_id res chain seq x y z
N ALA A 1 -0.09 10.11 6.77
CA ALA A 1 0.58 11.00 5.81
C ALA A 1 1.14 10.16 4.69
N PHE A 2 1.14 10.68 3.48
CA PHE A 2 1.74 10.01 2.33
C PHE A 2 3.16 10.46 2.09
N GLY A 3 3.97 9.56 1.53
CA GLY A 3 5.24 9.82 0.91
C GLY A 3 5.27 9.25 -0.50
N HIS A 4 6.27 9.60 -1.26
CA HIS A 4 6.46 9.14 -2.63
C HIS A 4 7.92 8.75 -2.85
N VAL A 5 8.18 7.90 -3.83
CA VAL A 5 9.55 7.71 -4.33
C VAL A 5 10.04 9.08 -4.86
N ASN A 6 11.22 9.50 -4.45
CA ASN A 6 11.80 10.78 -4.85
C ASN A 6 12.20 10.81 -6.34
N ASP A 7 12.61 11.98 -6.84
CA ASP A 7 12.91 12.18 -8.27
C ASP A 7 14.20 11.47 -8.71
N THR A 8 15.04 11.03 -7.78
CA THR A 8 16.29 10.30 -8.03
C THR A 8 16.19 8.79 -7.81
N PHE A 9 15.00 8.27 -7.51
CA PHE A 9 14.69 6.85 -7.29
C PHE A 9 15.37 6.19 -6.08
N ASP A 10 16.01 6.97 -5.22
CA ASP A 10 16.88 6.47 -4.15
C ASP A 10 16.39 6.83 -2.74
N GLY A 11 15.21 7.42 -2.61
CA GLY A 11 14.69 7.83 -1.31
C GLY A 11 13.21 8.19 -1.30
N VAL A 12 12.76 8.65 -0.15
CA VAL A 12 11.37 9.02 0.14
C VAL A 12 11.22 10.54 0.23
N ARG A 13 10.25 11.07 -0.49
CA ARG A 13 9.77 12.44 -0.29
C ARG A 13 8.52 12.41 0.57
N VAL A 14 8.54 13.06 1.72
CA VAL A 14 7.38 13.19 2.60
C VAL A 14 6.58 14.43 2.21
N ASP A 15 5.30 14.28 1.90
CA ASP A 15 4.47 15.38 1.40
C ASP A 15 4.20 16.46 2.45
N ASN A 16 3.91 16.05 3.67
CA ASN A 16 3.60 16.97 4.77
C ASN A 16 4.32 16.57 6.06
N PRO A 17 5.60 16.96 6.20
CA PRO A 17 6.41 16.62 7.36
C PRO A 17 5.81 17.09 8.69
N GLU A 18 5.20 18.26 8.70
CA GLU A 18 4.60 18.83 9.91
C GLU A 18 3.38 18.01 10.38
N ARG A 19 2.49 17.66 9.47
CA ARG A 19 1.35 16.79 9.79
C ARG A 19 1.82 15.41 10.28
N LEU A 20 2.88 14.86 9.69
CA LEU A 20 3.45 13.60 10.14
C LEU A 20 3.96 13.70 11.59
N ARG A 21 4.65 14.79 11.95
CA ARG A 21 5.08 15.04 13.33
C ARG A 21 3.90 15.18 14.29
N GLN A 22 2.83 15.88 13.87
CA GLN A 22 1.61 16.00 14.66
C GLN A 22 0.95 14.64 14.92
N MET A 23 0.89 13.76 13.91
CA MET A 23 0.36 12.40 14.07
C MET A 23 1.21 11.58 15.04
N VAL A 24 2.54 11.63 14.92
CA VAL A 24 3.44 10.94 15.85
C VAL A 24 3.32 11.50 17.27
N ALA A 25 3.08 12.80 17.44
CA ALA A 25 2.88 13.39 18.75
C ALA A 25 1.67 12.84 19.51
N LEU A 26 0.66 12.26 18.81
CA LEU A 26 -0.47 11.57 19.43
C LEU A 26 -0.07 10.35 20.27
N LYS A 27 1.09 9.77 20.03
CA LYS A 27 1.65 8.70 20.86
C LYS A 27 1.88 9.10 22.31
N LYS A 28 1.99 10.41 22.58
CA LYS A 28 2.12 10.94 23.97
C LYS A 28 0.84 10.70 24.77
N THR A 29 -0.31 10.74 24.14
CA THR A 29 -1.62 10.52 24.77
C THR A 29 -2.16 9.11 24.55
N ASN A 30 -1.65 8.42 23.53
CA ASN A 30 -1.97 7.01 23.24
C ASN A 30 -0.67 6.26 22.95
N PRO A 31 0.02 5.72 23.97
CA PRO A 31 1.31 5.06 23.81
C PRO A 31 1.28 3.80 22.92
N ASP A 32 0.11 3.15 22.80
CA ASP A 32 -0.07 1.96 21.97
C ASP A 32 -0.28 2.27 20.48
N LEU A 33 -0.51 3.56 20.15
CA LEU A 33 -0.70 4.00 18.78
C LEU A 33 0.55 3.72 17.93
N LYS A 34 0.36 3.02 16.80
CA LYS A 34 1.39 2.86 15.79
C LYS A 34 1.15 3.86 14.65
N VAL A 35 2.21 4.55 14.24
CA VAL A 35 2.17 5.53 13.15
C VAL A 35 3.15 5.10 12.07
N MET A 36 2.66 4.90 10.88
CA MET A 36 3.45 4.50 9.70
C MET A 36 3.37 5.55 8.60
N LEU A 37 4.36 5.58 7.73
CA LEU A 37 4.30 6.31 6.48
C LEU A 37 3.87 5.36 5.36
N SER A 38 2.79 5.68 4.67
CA SER A 38 2.42 5.03 3.42
C SER A 38 3.12 5.73 2.26
N VAL A 39 3.90 4.98 1.50
CA VAL A 39 4.65 5.48 0.34
C VAL A 39 3.95 4.99 -0.91
N GLY A 40 3.42 5.93 -1.72
CA GLY A 40 2.70 5.61 -2.93
C GLY A 40 1.36 6.32 -3.05
N GLY A 41 0.34 5.57 -3.46
CA GLY A 41 -1.01 6.04 -3.78
C GLY A 41 -1.24 6.15 -5.27
N TRP A 42 -2.51 6.26 -5.66
CA TRP A 42 -2.91 6.36 -7.06
C TRP A 42 -2.18 7.49 -7.80
N GLY A 43 -1.54 7.14 -8.91
CA GLY A 43 -0.74 8.07 -9.71
C GLY A 43 0.67 8.36 -9.18
N SER A 44 1.06 7.77 -8.06
CA SER A 44 2.42 7.86 -7.54
C SER A 44 3.35 6.91 -8.30
N GLY A 45 4.10 7.44 -9.26
CA GLY A 45 5.03 6.71 -10.12
C GLY A 45 6.40 6.47 -9.50
N ARG A 46 7.36 6.11 -10.35
CA ARG A 46 8.78 5.87 -10.07
C ARG A 46 9.09 4.56 -9.36
N PHE A 47 8.10 3.78 -8.99
CA PHE A 47 8.33 2.47 -8.35
C PHE A 47 8.98 1.48 -9.30
N SER A 48 8.55 1.42 -10.56
CA SER A 48 9.10 0.50 -11.56
C SER A 48 10.60 0.71 -11.74
N GLU A 49 11.05 1.95 -11.91
CA GLU A 49 12.46 2.31 -12.06
C GLU A 49 13.26 2.03 -10.77
N MET A 50 12.72 2.43 -9.61
CA MET A 50 13.37 2.21 -8.32
C MET A 50 13.48 0.72 -8.01
N ALA A 51 12.41 -0.04 -8.23
CA ALA A 51 12.37 -1.45 -7.90
C ALA A 51 13.19 -2.32 -8.87
N ALA A 52 13.41 -1.91 -10.11
CA ALA A 52 14.20 -2.64 -11.08
C ALA A 52 15.70 -2.65 -10.73
N ASP A 53 16.25 -1.55 -10.21
CA ASP A 53 17.67 -1.43 -9.91
C ASP A 53 18.01 -1.82 -8.46
N ARG A 54 19.04 -2.65 -8.29
CA ARG A 54 19.48 -3.11 -6.96
C ARG A 54 20.01 -1.97 -6.08
N GLY A 55 20.71 -1.03 -6.68
CA GLY A 55 21.28 0.12 -5.99
C GLY A 55 20.18 1.05 -5.47
N TYR A 56 19.21 1.35 -6.33
CA TYR A 56 18.04 2.17 -5.96
C TYR A 56 17.19 1.49 -4.89
N ARG A 57 16.87 0.18 -5.01
CA ARG A 57 16.14 -0.55 -3.95
C ARG A 57 16.84 -0.45 -2.60
N LYS A 58 18.19 -0.60 -2.58
CA LYS A 58 18.97 -0.51 -1.35
C LYS A 58 18.93 0.90 -0.78
N ALA A 59 19.19 1.91 -1.58
CA ALA A 59 19.20 3.30 -1.16
C ALA A 59 17.82 3.76 -0.68
N PHE A 60 16.75 3.40 -1.40
CA PHE A 60 15.37 3.65 -1.00
C PHE A 60 15.04 3.00 0.37
N ALA A 61 15.43 1.75 0.59
CA ALA A 61 15.19 1.07 1.86
C ALA A 61 15.98 1.72 3.02
N GLU A 62 17.20 2.15 2.78
CA GLU A 62 18.02 2.88 3.76
C GLU A 62 17.40 4.24 4.09
N ASP A 63 16.86 4.94 3.10
CA ASP A 63 16.16 6.22 3.30
C ASP A 63 14.80 6.04 4.00
N CYS A 64 14.07 4.95 3.73
CA CYS A 64 12.91 4.55 4.51
C CYS A 64 13.26 4.38 6.00
N LEU A 65 14.35 3.67 6.30
CA LEU A 65 14.82 3.50 7.69
C LEU A 65 15.23 4.83 8.33
N ARG A 66 15.92 5.70 7.58
CA ARG A 66 16.26 7.06 8.03
C ARG A 66 14.98 7.84 8.38
N THR A 67 13.99 7.83 7.50
CA THR A 67 12.71 8.51 7.68
C THR A 67 11.96 7.96 8.91
N VAL A 68 11.90 6.64 9.08
CA VAL A 68 11.30 6.01 10.27
C VAL A 68 11.96 6.51 11.55
N LYS A 69 13.30 6.57 11.59
CA LYS A 69 14.05 7.05 12.75
C LYS A 69 13.86 8.55 13.00
N GLU A 70 13.94 9.36 11.94
CA GLU A 70 13.83 10.82 12.02
C GLU A 70 12.47 11.27 12.58
N TYR A 71 11.39 10.63 12.15
CA TYR A 71 10.03 11.01 12.57
C TYR A 71 9.51 10.20 13.76
N GLY A 72 10.20 9.15 14.21
CA GLY A 72 9.73 8.26 15.29
C GLY A 72 8.54 7.39 14.87
N LEU A 73 8.55 6.93 13.61
CA LEU A 73 7.52 6.06 13.04
C LEU A 73 7.72 4.61 13.50
N ASP A 74 6.66 3.81 13.38
CA ASP A 74 6.68 2.38 13.72
C ASP A 74 6.93 1.50 12.49
N GLY A 75 6.87 2.06 11.28
CA GLY A 75 7.09 1.29 10.05
C GLY A 75 6.77 2.03 8.76
N ILE A 76 6.79 1.27 7.68
CA ILE A 76 6.51 1.71 6.31
C ILE A 76 5.41 0.83 5.71
N ASP A 77 4.49 1.46 5.02
CA ASP A 77 3.50 0.84 4.14
C ASP A 77 3.84 1.16 2.68
N ILE A 78 3.74 0.19 1.78
CA ILE A 78 3.97 0.38 0.34
C ILE A 78 2.64 0.32 -0.40
N ASP A 79 2.33 1.42 -1.07
CA ASP A 79 1.09 1.60 -1.81
C ASP A 79 1.39 1.85 -3.31
N TRP A 80 1.97 0.84 -3.96
CA TRP A 80 2.26 0.88 -5.39
C TRP A 80 1.04 0.43 -6.19
N GLU A 81 0.41 1.34 -6.94
CA GLU A 81 -0.83 1.09 -7.70
C GLU A 81 -0.61 1.20 -9.21
N TYR A 82 -0.19 0.15 -9.92
CA TYR A 82 0.16 -1.19 -9.44
C TYR A 82 1.40 -1.70 -10.18
N PRO A 83 2.15 -2.69 -9.65
CA PRO A 83 3.17 -3.39 -10.42
C PRO A 83 2.61 -3.90 -11.74
N THR A 84 3.37 -3.83 -12.83
CA THR A 84 2.99 -4.26 -14.19
C THR A 84 1.83 -3.48 -14.84
N SER A 85 1.25 -2.48 -14.16
CA SER A 85 0.11 -1.71 -14.67
C SER A 85 0.41 -0.23 -14.82
N SER A 86 0.10 0.32 -15.98
CA SER A 86 0.17 1.77 -16.25
C SER A 86 -1.17 2.49 -16.09
N ALA A 87 -2.19 1.85 -15.52
CA ALA A 87 -3.56 2.38 -15.45
C ALA A 87 -3.66 3.72 -14.68
N ALA A 88 -2.80 3.94 -13.68
CA ALA A 88 -2.72 5.19 -12.93
C ALA A 88 -1.86 6.29 -13.61
N GLY A 89 -1.47 6.10 -14.88
CA GLY A 89 -0.58 7.02 -15.61
C GLY A 89 0.88 6.94 -15.15
N ILE A 90 1.28 5.83 -14.54
CA ILE A 90 2.65 5.57 -14.07
C ILE A 90 3.41 4.66 -15.02
N SER A 91 4.74 4.64 -14.89
CA SER A 91 5.60 3.66 -15.56
C SER A 91 5.35 2.26 -15.04
N SER A 92 5.51 1.26 -15.90
CA SER A 92 5.36 -0.15 -15.56
C SER A 92 6.26 -1.03 -16.44
N SER A 93 6.63 -2.19 -15.92
CA SER A 93 7.43 -3.22 -16.59
C SER A 93 6.84 -4.60 -16.31
N PRO A 94 6.95 -5.56 -17.25
CA PRO A 94 6.54 -6.95 -17.01
C PRO A 94 7.23 -7.60 -15.79
N GLU A 95 8.40 -7.12 -15.41
CA GLU A 95 9.20 -7.61 -14.29
C GLU A 95 8.80 -7.02 -12.93
N ASP A 96 7.85 -6.09 -12.89
CA ASP A 96 7.51 -5.35 -11.67
C ASP A 96 7.00 -6.25 -10.54
N THR A 97 6.30 -7.35 -10.82
CA THR A 97 5.88 -8.31 -9.79
C THR A 97 7.09 -8.93 -9.07
N ASP A 98 8.10 -9.36 -9.82
CA ASP A 98 9.35 -9.87 -9.26
C ASP A 98 10.15 -8.78 -8.53
N ASN A 99 10.20 -7.59 -9.13
CA ASN A 99 10.90 -6.45 -8.55
C ASN A 99 10.23 -5.97 -7.25
N PHE A 100 8.90 -6.04 -7.17
CA PHE A 100 8.15 -5.77 -5.93
C PHE A 100 8.55 -6.76 -4.82
N THR A 101 8.62 -8.05 -5.13
CA THR A 101 9.10 -9.07 -4.18
C THR A 101 10.51 -8.77 -3.68
N ARG A 102 11.42 -8.38 -4.59
CA ARG A 102 12.79 -7.99 -4.23
C ARG A 102 12.82 -6.72 -3.38
N LEU A 103 11.95 -5.76 -3.64
CA LEU A 103 11.80 -4.53 -2.86
C LEU A 103 11.34 -4.84 -1.43
N MET A 104 10.27 -5.64 -1.26
CA MET A 104 9.75 -6.00 0.06
C MET A 104 10.78 -6.75 0.89
N LYS A 105 11.52 -7.68 0.26
CA LYS A 105 12.65 -8.35 0.90
C LYS A 105 13.74 -7.37 1.34
N GLN A 106 14.14 -6.42 0.49
CA GLN A 106 15.16 -5.43 0.82
C GLN A 106 14.70 -4.53 1.97
N LEU A 107 13.44 -4.08 1.94
CA LEU A 107 12.85 -3.29 3.01
C LEU A 107 12.87 -4.05 4.34
N ARG A 108 12.44 -5.31 4.38
CA ARG A 108 12.46 -6.14 5.59
C ARG A 108 13.87 -6.27 6.17
N ILE A 109 14.86 -6.59 5.32
CA ILE A 109 16.26 -6.70 5.74
C ILE A 109 16.76 -5.37 6.35
N THR A 110 16.39 -4.25 5.76
CA THR A 110 16.89 -2.93 6.20
C THR A 110 16.15 -2.41 7.42
N LEU A 111 14.82 -2.57 7.48
CA LEU A 111 13.98 -2.13 8.60
C LEU A 111 14.19 -2.99 9.86
N GLY A 112 14.54 -4.27 9.69
CA GLY A 112 14.58 -5.27 10.77
C GLY A 112 13.20 -5.75 11.18
N GLU A 113 13.13 -6.70 12.12
CA GLU A 113 11.87 -7.34 12.55
C GLU A 113 11.04 -6.47 13.51
N GLU A 114 11.65 -5.46 14.13
CA GLU A 114 10.99 -4.60 15.13
C GLU A 114 10.08 -3.53 14.50
N ARG A 115 10.16 -3.33 13.19
CA ARG A 115 9.38 -2.32 12.47
C ARG A 115 8.36 -2.94 11.56
N LEU A 116 7.18 -2.35 11.55
CA LEU A 116 6.11 -2.79 10.67
C LEU A 116 6.45 -2.53 9.20
N LEU A 117 6.23 -3.54 8.38
CA LEU A 117 6.26 -3.46 6.93
C LEU A 117 4.98 -4.02 6.36
N THR A 118 4.20 -3.18 5.71
CA THR A 118 2.90 -3.54 5.15
C THR A 118 2.78 -3.08 3.71
N LEU A 119 1.70 -3.45 3.08
CA LEU A 119 1.35 -2.95 1.75
C LEU A 119 -0.14 -2.75 1.59
N ALA A 120 -0.54 -1.84 0.70
CA ALA A 120 -1.88 -1.75 0.17
C ALA A 120 -1.99 -2.64 -1.09
N SER A 121 -3.13 -3.29 -1.26
CA SER A 121 -3.34 -4.29 -2.30
C SER A 121 -4.66 -4.09 -3.02
N ALA A 122 -4.67 -4.28 -4.35
CA ALA A 122 -5.90 -4.33 -5.14
C ALA A 122 -6.84 -5.41 -4.60
N ALA A 123 -8.15 -5.14 -4.60
CA ALA A 123 -9.17 -6.08 -4.12
C ALA A 123 -9.15 -7.45 -4.84
N SER A 124 -8.68 -7.48 -6.08
CA SER A 124 -8.56 -8.70 -6.89
C SER A 124 -7.38 -9.59 -6.52
N ALA A 125 -6.46 -9.15 -5.66
CA ALA A 125 -5.19 -9.82 -5.37
C ALA A 125 -4.30 -10.03 -6.62
N GLU A 126 -4.42 -9.15 -7.62
CA GLU A 126 -3.58 -9.15 -8.82
C GLU A 126 -2.25 -8.41 -8.56
N TYR A 127 -1.34 -8.44 -9.55
CA TYR A 127 -0.10 -7.66 -9.62
C TYR A 127 1.03 -8.11 -8.69
N ILE A 128 0.76 -8.86 -7.63
CA ILE A 128 1.72 -9.21 -6.56
C ILE A 128 1.79 -10.72 -6.39
N ASP A 129 2.99 -11.26 -6.27
CA ASP A 129 3.20 -12.65 -5.80
C ASP A 129 3.11 -12.67 -4.26
N PHE A 130 1.89 -12.82 -3.77
CA PHE A 130 1.60 -12.81 -2.33
C PHE A 130 2.31 -13.93 -1.57
N LYS A 131 2.45 -15.10 -2.18
CA LYS A 131 3.17 -16.22 -1.57
C LYS A 131 4.65 -15.91 -1.40
N ALA A 132 5.25 -15.21 -2.35
CA ALA A 132 6.66 -14.83 -2.29
C ALA A 132 6.93 -13.69 -1.30
N ILE A 133 5.97 -12.77 -1.08
CA ILE A 133 6.16 -11.64 -0.15
C ILE A 133 5.73 -11.95 1.28
N GLU A 134 4.91 -12.98 1.50
CA GLU A 134 4.34 -13.31 2.82
C GLU A 134 5.37 -13.31 3.96
N PRO A 135 6.60 -13.88 3.78
CA PRO A 135 7.60 -13.91 4.84
C PRO A 135 8.16 -12.54 5.22
N TYR A 136 7.96 -11.51 4.40
CA TYR A 136 8.55 -10.19 4.60
C TYR A 136 7.60 -9.17 5.18
N VAL A 137 6.29 -9.43 5.15
CA VAL A 137 5.26 -8.47 5.54
C VAL A 137 4.56 -8.85 6.83
N ASP A 138 4.19 -7.84 7.63
CA ASP A 138 3.42 -8.05 8.85
C ASP A 138 1.94 -8.26 8.54
N PHE A 139 1.38 -7.45 7.65
CA PHE A 139 0.01 -7.60 7.15
C PHE A 139 -0.20 -6.90 5.81
N VAL A 140 -1.31 -7.23 5.16
CA VAL A 140 -1.76 -6.71 3.86
C VAL A 140 -3.04 -5.92 4.05
N ASN A 141 -3.05 -4.66 3.63
CA ASN A 141 -4.23 -3.79 3.63
C ASN A 141 -5.00 -3.98 2.31
N ILE A 142 -6.10 -4.69 2.33
CA ILE A 142 -6.93 -4.91 1.15
C ILE A 142 -7.74 -3.63 0.87
N MET A 143 -7.57 -3.01 -0.28
CA MET A 143 -8.36 -1.86 -0.72
C MET A 143 -9.74 -2.31 -1.23
N ALA A 144 -10.63 -2.73 -0.31
CA ALA A 144 -11.96 -3.24 -0.61
C ALA A 144 -12.97 -2.11 -0.86
N TYR A 145 -12.57 -1.15 -1.67
CA TYR A 145 -13.34 0.03 -2.07
C TYR A 145 -13.00 0.40 -3.52
N ASP A 146 -13.78 1.31 -4.09
CA ASP A 146 -13.70 1.67 -5.51
C ASP A 146 -13.81 0.47 -6.47
N MET A 147 -14.41 -0.63 -5.98
CA MET A 147 -14.58 -1.88 -6.73
C MET A 147 -15.66 -1.82 -7.82
N ALA A 148 -16.47 -0.76 -7.82
CA ALA A 148 -17.48 -0.50 -8.84
C ALA A 148 -17.79 0.99 -8.92
N VAL A 149 -18.37 1.40 -10.05
CA VAL A 149 -18.86 2.77 -10.26
C VAL A 149 -20.37 2.87 -10.01
N ALA A 150 -20.81 4.04 -9.58
CA ALA A 150 -22.25 4.31 -9.39
C ALA A 150 -23.05 3.99 -10.67
N PRO A 151 -24.27 3.43 -10.55
CA PRO A 151 -25.06 3.25 -9.32
C PRO A 151 -24.75 1.95 -8.54
N LYS A 152 -23.71 1.22 -8.90
CA LYS A 152 -23.29 0.03 -8.17
C LYS A 152 -22.61 0.40 -6.84
N HIS A 153 -22.65 -0.51 -5.87
CA HIS A 153 -21.95 -0.35 -4.59
C HIS A 153 -20.44 -0.50 -4.79
N HIS A 154 -19.68 0.55 -4.50
CA HIS A 154 -18.22 0.53 -4.68
C HIS A 154 -17.48 -0.24 -3.57
N SER A 155 -18.15 -0.59 -2.48
CA SER A 155 -17.60 -1.37 -1.38
C SER A 155 -18.65 -2.36 -0.83
N ALA A 156 -19.23 -3.17 -1.73
CA ALA A 156 -20.20 -4.19 -1.35
C ALA A 156 -19.54 -5.28 -0.49
N LEU A 157 -20.19 -5.67 0.63
CA LEU A 157 -19.68 -6.75 1.48
C LEU A 157 -19.84 -8.12 0.80
N TYR A 158 -21.02 -8.39 0.28
CA TYR A 158 -21.38 -9.63 -0.42
C TYR A 158 -21.97 -9.36 -1.80
N GLU A 159 -22.00 -10.40 -2.63
CA GLU A 159 -22.60 -10.32 -3.95
C GLU A 159 -24.12 -10.08 -3.87
N SER A 160 -24.59 -9.16 -4.69
CA SER A 160 -25.99 -8.78 -4.81
C SER A 160 -26.26 -8.18 -6.18
N GLY A 161 -27.52 -7.91 -6.52
CA GLY A 161 -27.88 -7.17 -7.73
C GLY A 161 -27.28 -5.74 -7.80
N GLY A 162 -26.91 -5.17 -6.65
CA GLY A 162 -26.25 -3.86 -6.52
C GLY A 162 -24.72 -3.91 -6.50
N SER A 163 -24.10 -5.07 -6.37
CA SER A 163 -22.63 -5.19 -6.41
C SER A 163 -22.10 -5.09 -7.84
N GLY A 164 -20.83 -4.71 -7.98
CA GLY A 164 -20.17 -4.56 -9.28
C GLY A 164 -19.39 -5.81 -9.74
N GLY A 165 -19.60 -6.96 -9.09
CA GLY A 165 -18.87 -8.19 -9.37
C GLY A 165 -17.78 -8.48 -8.34
N MET A 166 -16.89 -7.55 -8.01
CA MET A 166 -15.98 -7.63 -6.86
C MET A 166 -16.71 -7.23 -5.58
N THR A 167 -16.42 -7.91 -4.46
CA THR A 167 -16.96 -7.63 -3.14
C THR A 167 -15.88 -7.84 -2.07
N SER A 168 -16.09 -7.34 -0.87
CA SER A 168 -15.15 -7.53 0.24
C SER A 168 -14.92 -9.01 0.57
N ASP A 169 -15.98 -9.83 0.54
CA ASP A 169 -15.88 -11.29 0.72
C ASP A 169 -15.01 -11.94 -0.37
N LYS A 170 -15.21 -11.58 -1.64
CA LYS A 170 -14.38 -12.08 -2.75
C LYS A 170 -12.93 -11.60 -2.64
N ALA A 171 -12.73 -10.35 -2.23
CA ALA A 171 -11.39 -9.78 -2.05
C ALA A 171 -10.60 -10.54 -0.96
N VAL A 172 -11.22 -10.81 0.19
CA VAL A 172 -10.57 -11.61 1.24
C VAL A 172 -10.25 -13.01 0.75
N LYS A 173 -11.19 -13.68 0.06
CA LYS A 173 -10.96 -15.03 -0.51
C LYS A 173 -9.82 -15.04 -1.52
N ALA A 174 -9.75 -14.05 -2.42
CA ALA A 174 -8.68 -13.94 -3.40
C ALA A 174 -7.28 -13.85 -2.73
N HIS A 175 -7.15 -13.10 -1.63
CA HIS A 175 -5.89 -12.99 -0.90
C HIS A 175 -5.53 -14.27 -0.13
N LEU A 176 -6.53 -14.95 0.45
CA LEU A 176 -6.32 -16.27 1.09
C LEU A 176 -5.85 -17.29 0.05
N ASP A 177 -6.49 -17.35 -1.11
CA ASP A 177 -6.13 -18.26 -2.20
C ASP A 177 -4.74 -17.92 -2.78
N ALA A 178 -4.36 -16.64 -2.78
CA ALA A 178 -3.03 -16.17 -3.17
C ALA A 178 -1.93 -16.49 -2.13
N GLY A 179 -2.28 -16.99 -0.94
CA GLY A 179 -1.33 -17.53 0.04
C GLY A 179 -1.04 -16.64 1.24
N ILE A 180 -1.79 -15.56 1.47
CA ILE A 180 -1.67 -14.76 2.70
C ILE A 180 -2.55 -15.37 3.80
N PRO A 181 -2.01 -15.68 4.99
CA PRO A 181 -2.80 -16.16 6.11
C PRO A 181 -3.84 -15.12 6.58
N ALA A 182 -5.01 -15.59 7.02
CA ALA A 182 -6.09 -14.71 7.50
C ALA A 182 -5.65 -13.73 8.59
N GLY A 183 -4.73 -14.14 9.47
CA GLY A 183 -4.19 -13.27 10.53
C GLY A 183 -3.32 -12.11 10.03
N LYS A 184 -2.94 -12.11 8.75
CA LYS A 184 -2.21 -11.01 8.09
C LYS A 184 -3.08 -10.19 7.14
N LEU A 185 -4.40 -10.37 7.11
CA LEU A 185 -5.29 -9.60 6.25
C LEU A 185 -6.02 -8.51 7.04
N VAL A 186 -5.99 -7.31 6.53
CA VAL A 186 -6.74 -6.15 7.04
C VAL A 186 -7.69 -5.67 5.94
N LEU A 187 -8.99 -5.74 6.20
CA LEU A 187 -10.01 -5.29 5.25
C LEU A 187 -10.16 -3.77 5.32
N GLY A 188 -9.87 -3.09 4.23
CA GLY A 188 -10.06 -1.65 4.09
C GLY A 188 -11.54 -1.28 3.98
N MET A 189 -11.96 -0.28 4.75
CA MET A 189 -13.32 0.28 4.72
C MET A 189 -13.25 1.76 4.32
N PRO A 190 -14.03 2.20 3.29
CA PRO A 190 -14.04 3.61 2.90
C PRO A 190 -14.87 4.44 3.87
N PHE A 191 -14.38 5.64 4.20
CA PHE A 191 -15.16 6.68 4.90
C PHE A 191 -15.65 7.76 3.92
N TYR A 192 -15.98 7.34 2.68
CA TYR A 192 -16.49 8.20 1.62
C TYR A 192 -17.51 7.43 0.77
N GLY A 193 -18.34 8.16 0.02
CA GLY A 193 -19.28 7.62 -0.95
C GLY A 193 -18.88 7.98 -2.38
N ARG A 194 -19.42 7.22 -3.34
CA ARG A 194 -19.33 7.50 -4.78
C ARG A 194 -20.73 7.72 -5.33
N GLY A 195 -20.98 8.86 -5.93
CA GLY A 195 -22.27 9.21 -6.52
C GLY A 195 -22.18 9.50 -8.01
N THR A 196 -23.29 10.02 -8.58
CA THR A 196 -23.38 10.46 -9.98
C THR A 196 -23.77 11.93 -10.06
N GLY A 197 -23.42 12.60 -11.15
CA GLY A 197 -23.73 14.01 -11.37
C GLY A 197 -23.13 14.93 -10.31
N ARG A 198 -23.91 15.90 -9.81
CA ARG A 198 -23.46 16.87 -8.79
C ARG A 198 -23.17 16.26 -7.41
N TYR A 199 -23.48 15.00 -7.21
CA TYR A 199 -23.20 14.24 -5.98
C TYR A 199 -22.12 13.17 -6.20
N ALA A 200 -21.21 13.41 -7.13
CA ALA A 200 -20.25 12.40 -7.55
C ALA A 200 -19.26 11.99 -6.45
N ASN A 201 -18.97 12.86 -5.50
CA ASN A 201 -18.00 12.58 -4.40
C ASN A 201 -18.53 13.15 -3.08
N PHE A 202 -18.55 12.30 -2.05
CA PHE A 202 -18.88 12.65 -0.67
C PHE A 202 -17.78 12.17 0.26
#